data_b8398242bb6a164d5076c7ee281558d3
#
_entry.id   b8398242bb6a164d5076c7ee281558d3
#
_cell.length_a   1.000
_cell.length_b   1.000
_cell.length_c   1.000
_cell.angle_alpha   90.00
_cell.angle_beta   90.00
_cell.angle_gamma   90.00
#
_symmetry.space_group_name_H-M   'P 1'
#
loop_
_entity.id
_entity.type
_entity.pdbx_description
1 polymer ?
#
loop_
_entity_poly.entity_id
_entity_poly.type
_entity_poly.pdbx_seq_one_letter_code
_entity_poly.pdbx_strand_id
1 'polypeptide(L)'
;MFHNLKKLTAQAVVCLGFGLIAIPAQSANRADIQEFLEVTGFDVALESIAVGAEDAPIILGLENDAFGITWSNLVREVFVVDDMKEQALEILEATLDQKLLDHAVAFYGSDLGQRLVAAENLSHMDDDELKQIAGAQLIEIYATQEDPRPAYYARMNTAIDPENLGLRAIQTIQVRFIVAASRAGVIRQDIDEGALWAQIESNQDEVIAAMDASGIAGAAYTYQDFSPEDVLIYTEALEHPDMQLVYQLMNAVHYQVMGDRFEVLATRLGGLQPSEDL
;
A
#
# COMPACT_ATOMS: atom_id res chain seq x y z
N MET A 1 -1.66 34.80 61.93
CA MET A 1 -2.75 35.15 62.85
C MET A 1 -4.06 34.91 62.14
N PHE A 2 -4.82 33.96 62.66
CA PHE A 2 -6.24 33.61 62.39
C PHE A 2 -6.63 33.15 60.93
N HIS A 3 -6.79 31.84 60.71
CA HIS A 3 -7.97 31.00 60.96
C HIS A 3 -9.27 31.57 60.36
N ASN A 4 -9.73 30.91 59.27
CA ASN A 4 -11.15 30.46 59.23
C ASN A 4 -11.35 29.37 58.19
N LEU A 5 -11.69 28.21 58.75
CA LEU A 5 -12.19 27.02 58.14
C LEU A 5 -13.62 27.28 57.66
N LYS A 6 -13.94 27.17 56.38
CA LYS A 6 -15.33 27.07 55.94
C LYS A 6 -15.58 25.68 55.36
N LYS A 7 -16.50 25.00 55.95
CA LYS A 7 -17.08 23.69 55.65
C LYS A 7 -17.58 23.67 54.21
N LEU A 8 -17.04 22.78 53.38
CA LEU A 8 -17.67 22.38 52.14
C LEU A 8 -18.57 21.18 52.43
N THR A 9 -19.87 21.36 52.21
CA THR A 9 -20.88 20.34 52.16
C THR A 9 -20.70 19.51 50.91
N ALA A 10 -20.54 18.20 51.10
CA ALA A 10 -20.49 17.20 50.05
C ALA A 10 -21.88 17.07 49.42
N GLN A 11 -22.03 17.48 48.14
CA GLN A 11 -23.12 17.06 47.29
C GLN A 11 -22.63 15.82 46.51
N ALA A 12 -23.22 14.68 46.88
CA ALA A 12 -23.05 13.44 46.17
C ALA A 12 -23.77 13.54 44.78
N VAL A 13 -23.03 13.74 43.73
CA VAL A 13 -23.53 13.57 42.35
C VAL A 13 -23.47 12.07 42.07
N VAL A 14 -24.63 11.42 42.06
CA VAL A 14 -24.79 10.04 41.54
C VAL A 14 -24.65 10.11 40.02
N CYS A 15 -23.43 9.92 39.50
CA CYS A 15 -23.23 9.61 38.09
C CYS A 15 -23.70 8.18 37.85
N LEU A 16 -24.89 8.03 37.26
CA LEU A 16 -25.31 6.79 36.61
C LEU A 16 -24.34 6.56 35.43
N GLY A 17 -23.27 5.82 35.71
CA GLY A 17 -22.39 5.30 34.66
C GLY A 17 -23.13 4.29 33.83
N PHE A 18 -23.57 4.69 32.63
CA PHE A 18 -23.75 3.74 31.56
C PHE A 18 -22.36 3.18 31.24
N GLY A 19 -22.04 2.05 31.84
CA GLY A 19 -20.91 1.25 31.43
C GLY A 19 -21.17 0.78 29.98
N LEU A 20 -20.58 1.49 29.02
CA LEU A 20 -20.34 0.89 27.72
C LEU A 20 -19.43 -0.30 28.01
N ILE A 21 -20.00 -1.50 28.02
CA ILE A 21 -19.25 -2.74 27.95
C ILE A 21 -18.62 -2.68 26.57
N ALA A 22 -17.37 -2.17 26.49
CA ALA A 22 -16.53 -2.38 25.36
C ALA A 22 -16.35 -3.91 25.28
N ILE A 23 -17.07 -4.55 24.37
CA ILE A 23 -16.79 -5.94 23.99
C ILE A 23 -15.38 -5.84 23.42
N PRO A 24 -14.36 -6.53 23.98
CA PRO A 24 -13.05 -6.52 23.37
C PRO A 24 -13.21 -7.04 21.94
N ALA A 25 -12.80 -6.26 20.95
CA ALA A 25 -12.69 -6.72 19.58
C ALA A 25 -11.86 -8.00 19.61
N GLN A 26 -12.39 -9.10 19.10
CA GLN A 26 -11.68 -10.37 19.07
C GLN A 26 -10.71 -10.30 17.90
N SER A 27 -9.41 -10.27 18.18
CA SER A 27 -8.38 -10.37 17.14
C SER A 27 -8.57 -11.68 16.38
N ALA A 28 -8.38 -11.63 15.07
CA ALA A 28 -8.39 -12.80 14.24
C ALA A 28 -7.24 -13.74 14.64
N ASN A 29 -7.44 -15.05 14.52
CA ASN A 29 -6.36 -15.98 14.78
C ASN A 29 -5.45 -16.13 13.55
N ARG A 30 -4.21 -16.59 13.75
CA ARG A 30 -3.21 -16.67 12.71
C ARG A 30 -3.63 -17.51 11.50
N ALA A 31 -4.34 -18.61 11.70
CA ALA A 31 -4.76 -19.48 10.61
C ALA A 31 -5.82 -18.79 9.74
N ASP A 32 -6.78 -18.09 10.36
CA ASP A 32 -7.80 -17.33 9.66
C ASP A 32 -7.15 -16.15 8.89
N ILE A 33 -6.10 -15.52 9.45
CA ILE A 33 -5.37 -14.44 8.76
C ILE A 33 -4.60 -14.99 7.56
N GLN A 34 -3.99 -16.17 7.66
CA GLN A 34 -3.34 -16.80 6.50
C GLN A 34 -4.33 -17.08 5.38
N GLU A 35 -5.49 -17.67 5.70
CA GLU A 35 -6.56 -17.89 4.73
C GLU A 35 -7.08 -16.57 4.15
N PHE A 36 -7.22 -15.53 4.98
CA PHE A 36 -7.61 -14.19 4.54
C PHE A 36 -6.62 -13.63 3.51
N LEU A 37 -5.32 -13.71 3.74
CA LEU A 37 -4.32 -13.21 2.80
C LEU A 37 -4.41 -13.93 1.44
N GLU A 38 -4.58 -15.26 1.44
CA GLU A 38 -4.70 -16.07 0.24
C GLU A 38 -6.02 -15.78 -0.52
N VAL A 39 -7.16 -15.73 0.20
CA VAL A 39 -8.48 -15.51 -0.39
C VAL A 39 -8.62 -14.12 -1.00
N THR A 40 -7.95 -13.13 -0.42
CA THR A 40 -7.99 -11.73 -0.87
C THR A 40 -6.88 -11.37 -1.86
N GLY A 41 -5.86 -12.23 -2.05
CA GLY A 41 -4.71 -11.96 -2.91
C GLY A 41 -3.67 -11.00 -2.30
N PHE A 42 -3.83 -10.57 -1.06
CA PHE A 42 -2.86 -9.68 -0.40
C PHE A 42 -1.49 -10.34 -0.19
N ASP A 43 -1.43 -11.67 -0.15
CA ASP A 43 -0.16 -12.40 -0.11
C ASP A 43 0.65 -12.23 -1.40
N VAL A 44 0.00 -12.17 -2.57
CA VAL A 44 0.64 -11.87 -3.86
C VAL A 44 1.01 -10.40 -3.96
N ALA A 45 0.18 -9.49 -3.44
CA ALA A 45 0.52 -8.07 -3.35
C ALA A 45 1.78 -7.84 -2.49
N LEU A 46 2.00 -8.58 -1.41
CA LEU A 46 3.24 -8.55 -0.63
C LEU A 46 4.43 -9.10 -1.43
N GLU A 47 4.23 -10.18 -2.19
CA GLU A 47 5.27 -10.76 -3.04
C GLU A 47 5.72 -9.79 -4.14
N SER A 48 4.79 -9.01 -4.73
CA SER A 48 5.11 -8.04 -5.80
C SER A 48 6.05 -6.90 -5.33
N ILE A 49 6.19 -6.66 -4.02
CA ILE A 49 7.20 -5.72 -3.48
C ILE A 49 8.61 -6.09 -3.97
N ALA A 50 8.92 -7.38 -4.01
CA ALA A 50 10.22 -7.86 -4.50
C ALA A 50 10.43 -7.59 -5.99
N VAL A 51 9.36 -7.68 -6.79
CA VAL A 51 9.39 -7.36 -8.24
C VAL A 51 9.69 -5.88 -8.43
N GLY A 52 8.97 -4.99 -7.74
CA GLY A 52 9.20 -3.54 -7.81
C GLY A 52 10.58 -3.10 -7.30
N ALA A 53 11.21 -3.86 -6.41
CA ALA A 53 12.55 -3.55 -5.92
C ALA A 53 13.65 -3.75 -6.97
N GLU A 54 13.42 -4.55 -8.02
CA GLU A 54 14.38 -4.69 -9.13
C GLU A 54 14.58 -3.36 -9.87
N ASP A 55 13.56 -2.51 -9.96
CA ASP A 55 13.60 -1.23 -10.65
C ASP A 55 14.08 -0.05 -9.76
N ALA A 56 14.41 -0.31 -8.49
CA ALA A 56 14.80 0.76 -7.57
C ALA A 56 16.07 1.55 -7.95
N PRO A 57 17.04 1.07 -8.78
CA PRO A 57 18.11 1.92 -9.30
C PRO A 57 17.61 3.17 -10.03
N ILE A 58 16.45 3.11 -10.70
CA ILE A 58 15.80 4.25 -11.35
C ILE A 58 15.47 5.38 -10.36
N ILE A 59 15.10 5.04 -9.13
CA ILE A 59 14.85 6.02 -8.06
C ILE A 59 16.10 6.86 -7.76
N LEU A 60 17.28 6.28 -7.97
CA LEU A 60 18.57 6.94 -7.77
C LEU A 60 19.04 7.73 -9.03
N GLY A 61 18.22 7.75 -10.09
CA GLY A 61 18.58 8.35 -11.37
C GLY A 61 19.62 7.55 -12.17
N LEU A 62 19.71 6.24 -11.90
CA LEU A 62 20.59 5.30 -12.60
C LEU A 62 19.78 4.48 -13.61
N GLU A 63 20.48 3.87 -14.57
CA GLU A 63 19.86 2.87 -15.45
C GLU A 63 19.47 1.63 -14.63
N ASN A 64 18.44 0.91 -15.06
CA ASN A 64 17.92 -0.25 -14.32
C ASN A 64 18.97 -1.34 -14.11
N ASP A 65 19.88 -1.50 -15.07
CA ASP A 65 20.97 -2.47 -15.07
C ASP A 65 22.30 -1.96 -14.50
N ALA A 66 22.33 -0.75 -13.91
CA ALA A 66 23.55 -0.09 -13.42
C ALA A 66 24.42 -0.95 -12.50
N PHE A 67 23.83 -1.89 -11.76
CA PHE A 67 24.52 -2.82 -10.87
C PHE A 67 24.54 -4.26 -11.39
N GLY A 68 23.89 -4.55 -12.52
CA GLY A 68 23.79 -5.86 -13.12
C GLY A 68 23.27 -6.94 -12.15
N ILE A 69 23.81 -8.15 -12.28
CA ILE A 69 23.39 -9.31 -11.46
C ILE A 69 23.60 -9.10 -9.95
N THR A 70 24.48 -8.19 -9.55
CA THR A 70 24.72 -7.89 -8.14
C THR A 70 23.49 -7.29 -7.48
N TRP A 71 22.74 -6.45 -8.23
CA TRP A 71 21.47 -5.90 -7.77
C TRP A 71 20.43 -6.96 -7.54
N SER A 72 20.14 -7.78 -8.54
CA SER A 72 19.14 -8.85 -8.43
C SER A 72 19.47 -9.86 -7.34
N ASN A 73 20.76 -10.14 -7.09
CA ASN A 73 21.16 -10.97 -5.96
C ASN A 73 20.84 -10.29 -4.62
N LEU A 74 21.13 -8.99 -4.50
CA LEU A 74 20.86 -8.22 -3.30
C LEU A 74 19.36 -8.11 -3.03
N VAL A 75 18.54 -7.85 -4.07
CA VAL A 75 17.07 -7.83 -3.96
C VAL A 75 16.58 -9.17 -3.43
N ARG A 76 17.01 -10.30 -4.00
CA ARG A 76 16.60 -11.63 -3.53
C ARG A 76 17.00 -11.94 -2.08
N GLU A 77 18.12 -11.38 -1.62
CA GLU A 77 18.56 -11.56 -0.23
C GLU A 77 17.78 -10.69 0.77
N VAL A 78 17.29 -9.53 0.33
CA VAL A 78 16.61 -8.56 1.19
C VAL A 78 15.09 -8.78 1.17
N PHE A 79 14.52 -9.03 0.00
CA PHE A 79 13.08 -9.19 -0.18
C PHE A 79 12.67 -10.66 -0.21
N VAL A 80 12.99 -11.38 0.88
CA VAL A 80 12.58 -12.76 1.05
C VAL A 80 11.08 -12.82 1.30
N VAL A 81 10.33 -13.43 0.38
CA VAL A 81 8.85 -13.43 0.38
C VAL A 81 8.29 -14.00 1.68
N ASP A 82 8.83 -15.14 2.15
CA ASP A 82 8.36 -15.77 3.39
C ASP A 82 8.54 -14.85 4.60
N ASP A 83 9.67 -14.13 4.69
CA ASP A 83 9.93 -13.18 5.77
C ASP A 83 8.96 -11.98 5.71
N MET A 84 8.61 -11.51 4.50
CA MET A 84 7.65 -10.42 4.32
C MET A 84 6.24 -10.84 4.72
N LYS A 85 5.82 -12.05 4.31
CA LYS A 85 4.53 -12.62 4.70
C LYS A 85 4.45 -12.88 6.21
N GLU A 86 5.53 -13.38 6.83
CA GLU A 86 5.60 -13.58 8.28
C GLU A 86 5.45 -12.25 9.04
N GLN A 87 6.17 -11.20 8.61
CA GLN A 87 6.05 -9.87 9.20
C GLN A 87 4.62 -9.31 9.07
N ALA A 88 3.99 -9.47 7.91
CA ALA A 88 2.61 -9.06 7.69
C ALA A 88 1.65 -9.81 8.64
N LEU A 89 1.83 -11.11 8.80
CA LEU A 89 1.04 -11.93 9.73
C LEU A 89 1.18 -11.46 11.18
N GLU A 90 2.40 -11.17 11.65
CA GLU A 90 2.63 -10.65 13.02
C GLU A 90 1.91 -9.32 13.26
N ILE A 91 1.91 -8.41 12.27
CA ILE A 91 1.20 -7.14 12.38
C ILE A 91 -0.31 -7.37 12.41
N LEU A 92 -0.82 -8.22 11.51
CA LEU A 92 -2.25 -8.50 11.41
C LEU A 92 -2.82 -9.23 12.62
N GLU A 93 -2.07 -10.15 13.24
CA GLU A 93 -2.47 -10.79 14.50
C GLU A 93 -2.74 -9.76 15.61
N ALA A 94 -2.01 -8.64 15.59
CA ALA A 94 -2.18 -7.57 16.58
C ALA A 94 -3.26 -6.54 16.21
N THR A 95 -3.67 -6.45 14.94
CA THR A 95 -4.43 -5.30 14.43
C THR A 95 -5.69 -5.65 13.66
N LEU A 96 -5.81 -6.85 13.07
CA LEU A 96 -6.98 -7.24 12.28
C LEU A 96 -8.11 -7.75 13.18
N ASP A 97 -9.23 -7.05 13.14
CA ASP A 97 -10.48 -7.46 13.82
C ASP A 97 -11.14 -8.60 13.04
N GLN A 98 -11.66 -9.61 13.77
CA GLN A 98 -12.35 -10.76 13.16
C GLN A 98 -13.52 -10.33 12.27
N LYS A 99 -14.27 -9.29 12.67
CA LYS A 99 -15.40 -8.78 11.87
C LYS A 99 -14.94 -8.26 10.50
N LEU A 100 -13.81 -7.55 10.45
CA LEU A 100 -13.24 -7.03 9.20
C LEU A 100 -12.73 -8.17 8.32
N LEU A 101 -12.07 -9.17 8.91
CA LEU A 101 -11.64 -10.38 8.22
C LEU A 101 -12.84 -11.10 7.59
N ASP A 102 -13.87 -11.40 8.40
CA ASP A 102 -15.08 -12.10 7.93
C ASP A 102 -15.78 -11.34 6.79
N HIS A 103 -15.80 -9.99 6.88
CA HIS A 103 -16.40 -9.13 5.85
C HIS A 103 -15.66 -9.27 4.52
N ALA A 104 -14.33 -9.16 4.53
CA ALA A 104 -13.52 -9.27 3.32
C ALA A 104 -13.58 -10.68 2.72
N VAL A 105 -13.43 -11.72 3.55
CA VAL A 105 -13.51 -13.12 3.10
C VAL A 105 -14.87 -13.43 2.50
N ALA A 106 -15.97 -12.88 3.03
CA ALA A 106 -17.30 -13.08 2.47
C ALA A 106 -17.43 -12.54 1.03
N PHE A 107 -16.81 -11.40 0.72
CA PHE A 107 -16.81 -10.85 -0.64
C PHE A 107 -15.81 -11.58 -1.55
N TYR A 108 -14.54 -11.62 -1.15
CA TYR A 108 -13.48 -12.19 -1.99
C TYR A 108 -13.59 -13.70 -2.17
N GLY A 109 -14.21 -14.43 -1.24
CA GLY A 109 -14.55 -15.85 -1.38
C GLY A 109 -15.73 -16.14 -2.31
N SER A 110 -16.45 -15.13 -2.81
CA SER A 110 -17.51 -15.30 -3.81
C SER A 110 -16.95 -15.61 -5.20
N ASP A 111 -17.80 -16.12 -6.10
CA ASP A 111 -17.40 -16.41 -7.49
C ASP A 111 -16.83 -15.17 -8.22
N LEU A 112 -17.42 -13.99 -7.98
CA LEU A 112 -16.91 -12.73 -8.54
C LEU A 112 -15.61 -12.34 -7.86
N GLY A 113 -15.55 -12.37 -6.52
CA GLY A 113 -14.35 -12.04 -5.76
C GLY A 113 -13.15 -12.87 -6.20
N GLN A 114 -13.30 -14.18 -6.33
CA GLN A 114 -12.21 -15.06 -6.77
C GLN A 114 -11.74 -14.77 -8.21
N ARG A 115 -12.64 -14.38 -9.12
CA ARG A 115 -12.25 -13.95 -10.47
C ARG A 115 -11.47 -12.64 -10.45
N LEU A 116 -11.89 -11.69 -9.59
CA LEU A 116 -11.19 -10.41 -9.39
C LEU A 116 -9.78 -10.65 -8.83
N VAL A 117 -9.66 -11.43 -7.75
CA VAL A 117 -8.37 -11.78 -7.14
C VAL A 117 -7.43 -12.45 -8.16
N ALA A 118 -7.95 -13.36 -8.98
CA ALA A 118 -7.13 -14.00 -10.00
C ALA A 118 -6.58 -12.99 -11.03
N ALA A 119 -7.38 -11.99 -11.43
CA ALA A 119 -6.95 -10.94 -12.34
C ALA A 119 -5.95 -9.96 -11.66
N GLU A 120 -6.18 -9.60 -10.41
CA GLU A 120 -5.30 -8.76 -9.61
C GLU A 120 -3.93 -9.43 -9.39
N ASN A 121 -3.92 -10.71 -9.02
CA ASN A 121 -2.70 -11.47 -8.82
C ASN A 121 -1.85 -11.56 -10.10
N LEU A 122 -2.47 -11.75 -11.26
CA LEU A 122 -1.77 -11.69 -12.54
C LEU A 122 -1.20 -10.30 -12.79
N SER A 123 -2.01 -9.25 -12.58
CA SER A 123 -1.61 -7.87 -12.79
C SER A 123 -0.46 -7.43 -11.86
N HIS A 124 -0.42 -7.92 -10.63
CA HIS A 124 0.68 -7.64 -9.69
C HIS A 124 2.04 -8.17 -10.15
N MET A 125 2.03 -9.22 -10.97
CA MET A 125 3.26 -9.87 -11.46
C MET A 125 3.62 -9.46 -12.89
N ASP A 126 2.78 -8.66 -13.55
CA ASP A 126 3.02 -8.16 -14.91
C ASP A 126 3.93 -6.91 -14.91
N ASP A 127 4.50 -6.64 -16.08
CA ASP A 127 5.32 -5.45 -16.34
C ASP A 127 4.48 -4.16 -16.21
N ASP A 128 4.90 -3.25 -15.31
CA ASP A 128 4.15 -2.03 -15.00
C ASP A 128 4.07 -1.07 -16.18
N GLU A 129 5.11 -0.93 -17.00
CA GLU A 129 5.10 -0.03 -18.15
C GLU A 129 4.09 -0.52 -19.20
N LEU A 130 4.10 -1.83 -19.49
CA LEU A 130 3.15 -2.43 -20.43
C LEU A 130 1.70 -2.31 -19.94
N LYS A 131 1.46 -2.49 -18.64
CA LYS A 131 0.13 -2.28 -18.03
C LYS A 131 -0.36 -0.85 -18.23
N GLN A 132 0.50 0.14 -17.95
CA GLN A 132 0.13 1.54 -18.08
C GLN A 132 -0.18 1.92 -19.53
N ILE A 133 0.63 1.45 -20.48
CA ILE A 133 0.38 1.70 -21.91
C ILE A 133 -0.93 1.06 -22.36
N ALA A 134 -1.13 -0.21 -22.06
CA ALA A 134 -2.34 -0.93 -22.48
C ALA A 134 -3.60 -0.38 -21.79
N GLY A 135 -3.51 -0.07 -20.50
CA GLY A 135 -4.63 0.52 -19.74
C GLY A 135 -5.04 1.90 -20.27
N ALA A 136 -4.07 2.77 -20.58
CA ALA A 136 -4.35 4.08 -21.19
C ALA A 136 -5.08 3.93 -22.54
N GLN A 137 -4.69 2.98 -23.37
CA GLN A 137 -5.38 2.69 -24.64
C GLN A 137 -6.82 2.22 -24.40
N LEU A 138 -7.04 1.37 -23.37
CA LEU A 138 -8.39 0.93 -23.00
C LEU A 138 -9.27 2.10 -22.54
N ILE A 139 -8.73 3.04 -21.77
CA ILE A 139 -9.47 4.25 -21.35
C ILE A 139 -9.92 5.06 -22.55
N GLU A 140 -9.08 5.24 -23.58
CA GLU A 140 -9.46 5.92 -24.82
C GLU A 140 -10.59 5.18 -25.56
N ILE A 141 -10.51 3.85 -25.61
CA ILE A 141 -11.57 3.03 -26.21
C ILE A 141 -12.88 3.19 -25.44
N TYR A 142 -12.85 3.10 -24.09
CA TYR A 142 -14.03 3.27 -23.25
C TYR A 142 -14.67 4.63 -23.41
N ALA A 143 -13.87 5.70 -23.55
CA ALA A 143 -14.38 7.05 -23.80
C ALA A 143 -15.15 7.14 -25.13
N THR A 144 -14.70 6.44 -26.20
CA THR A 144 -15.41 6.42 -27.49
C THR A 144 -16.72 5.62 -27.44
N GLN A 145 -16.82 4.67 -26.52
CA GLN A 145 -17.99 3.79 -26.36
C GLN A 145 -18.98 4.27 -25.30
N GLU A 146 -18.70 5.40 -24.66
CA GLU A 146 -19.46 5.89 -23.50
C GLU A 146 -19.55 4.86 -22.35
N ASP A 147 -18.49 4.04 -22.20
CA ASP A 147 -18.40 2.99 -21.18
C ASP A 147 -18.24 3.62 -19.80
N PRO A 148 -19.03 3.23 -18.78
CA PRO A 148 -18.97 3.82 -17.46
C PRO A 148 -17.75 3.38 -16.60
N ARG A 149 -17.02 2.32 -17.00
CA ARG A 149 -15.94 1.72 -16.19
C ARG A 149 -14.86 2.73 -15.75
N PRO A 150 -14.39 3.70 -16.55
CA PRO A 150 -13.42 4.68 -16.06
C PRO A 150 -13.88 5.46 -14.83
N ALA A 151 -15.18 5.77 -14.74
CA ALA A 151 -15.74 6.42 -13.57
C ALA A 151 -15.78 5.48 -12.35
N TYR A 152 -15.99 4.20 -12.56
CA TYR A 152 -15.94 3.19 -11.48
C TYR A 152 -14.50 3.02 -10.97
N TYR A 153 -13.50 2.96 -11.84
CA TYR A 153 -12.09 2.89 -11.46
C TYR A 153 -11.65 4.10 -10.62
N ALA A 154 -12.09 5.30 -10.98
CA ALA A 154 -11.82 6.50 -10.17
C ALA A 154 -12.44 6.40 -8.76
N ARG A 155 -13.67 5.86 -8.65
CA ARG A 155 -14.30 5.59 -7.35
C ARG A 155 -13.55 4.53 -6.55
N MET A 156 -13.07 3.45 -7.21
CA MET A 156 -12.26 2.41 -6.57
C MET A 156 -10.97 2.99 -5.99
N ASN A 157 -10.22 3.80 -6.76
CA ASN A 157 -9.01 4.48 -6.26
C ASN A 157 -9.30 5.28 -4.99
N THR A 158 -10.38 6.07 -5.01
CA THR A 158 -10.78 6.86 -3.83
C THR A 158 -11.20 5.98 -2.66
N ALA A 159 -11.86 4.84 -2.90
CA ALA A 159 -12.34 3.96 -1.85
C ALA A 159 -11.21 3.27 -1.09
N ILE A 160 -10.13 2.85 -1.80
CA ILE A 160 -9.01 2.10 -1.20
C ILE A 160 -7.97 3.00 -0.51
N ASP A 161 -7.86 4.27 -0.88
CA ASP A 161 -6.93 5.23 -0.24
C ASP A 161 -7.49 6.67 -0.28
N PRO A 162 -8.57 6.96 0.49
CA PRO A 162 -9.27 8.24 0.42
C PRO A 162 -8.43 9.44 0.87
N GLU A 163 -7.37 9.21 1.62
CA GLU A 163 -6.49 10.26 2.17
C GLU A 163 -5.13 10.36 1.46
N ASN A 164 -4.91 9.58 0.38
CA ASN A 164 -3.64 9.49 -0.33
C ASN A 164 -2.44 9.15 0.58
N LEU A 165 -2.67 8.31 1.60
CA LEU A 165 -1.62 7.90 2.54
C LEU A 165 -0.54 7.07 1.85
N GLY A 166 -0.92 6.30 0.83
CA GLY A 166 0.00 5.52 0.01
C GLY A 166 1.05 6.38 -0.68
N LEU A 167 0.65 7.51 -1.26
CA LEU A 167 1.60 8.45 -1.85
C LEU A 167 2.64 8.91 -0.83
N ARG A 168 2.19 9.33 0.36
CA ARG A 168 3.09 9.80 1.43
C ARG A 168 4.04 8.70 1.89
N ALA A 169 3.57 7.47 2.00
CA ALA A 169 4.38 6.32 2.37
C ALA A 169 5.47 6.03 1.33
N ILE A 170 5.10 5.97 0.04
CA ILE A 170 6.04 5.75 -1.07
C ILE A 170 7.09 6.87 -1.11
N GLN A 171 6.68 8.13 -1.05
CA GLN A 171 7.60 9.27 -1.01
C GLN A 171 8.58 9.19 0.16
N THR A 172 8.11 8.75 1.34
CA THR A 172 8.97 8.57 2.52
C THR A 172 10.02 7.49 2.28
N ILE A 173 9.64 6.36 1.69
CA ILE A 173 10.56 5.27 1.34
C ILE A 173 11.58 5.75 0.31
N GLN A 174 11.15 6.43 -0.74
CA GLN A 174 12.03 6.97 -1.78
C GLN A 174 13.04 7.96 -1.21
N VAL A 175 12.60 8.93 -0.41
CA VAL A 175 13.49 9.91 0.22
C VAL A 175 14.53 9.23 1.10
N ARG A 176 14.12 8.29 1.96
CA ARG A 176 15.04 7.53 2.81
C ARG A 176 16.04 6.73 2.01
N PHE A 177 15.59 6.10 0.93
CA PHE A 177 16.45 5.31 0.03
C PHE A 177 17.48 6.20 -0.69
N ILE A 178 17.08 7.34 -1.25
CA ILE A 178 17.97 8.31 -1.90
C ILE A 178 19.02 8.85 -0.92
N VAL A 179 18.59 9.26 0.28
CA VAL A 179 19.50 9.78 1.33
C VAL A 179 20.49 8.69 1.77
N ALA A 180 20.04 7.45 1.91
CA ALA A 180 20.93 6.33 2.26
C ALA A 180 21.93 6.03 1.15
N ALA A 181 21.51 6.04 -0.12
CA ALA A 181 22.41 5.85 -1.28
C ALA A 181 23.46 6.96 -1.38
N SER A 182 23.10 8.21 -1.10
CA SER A 182 24.05 9.34 -1.02
C SER A 182 25.07 9.10 0.10
N ARG A 183 24.60 8.78 1.31
CA ARG A 183 25.50 8.51 2.46
C ARG A 183 26.44 7.31 2.22
N ALA A 184 25.97 6.32 1.48
CA ALA A 184 26.75 5.15 1.10
C ALA A 184 27.75 5.42 -0.04
N GLY A 185 27.69 6.60 -0.68
CA GLY A 185 28.56 6.99 -1.80
C GLY A 185 28.20 6.34 -3.14
N VAL A 186 27.01 5.72 -3.24
CA VAL A 186 26.48 5.11 -4.48
C VAL A 186 26.16 6.20 -5.49
N ILE A 187 25.55 7.29 -5.03
CA ILE A 187 25.39 8.53 -5.80
C ILE A 187 26.35 9.59 -5.29
N ARG A 188 26.99 10.32 -6.22
CA ARG A 188 28.07 11.28 -5.89
C ARG A 188 27.56 12.64 -5.42
N GLN A 189 26.24 12.80 -5.34
CA GLN A 189 25.61 14.04 -4.93
C GLN A 189 25.32 14.01 -3.44
N ASP A 190 25.72 15.06 -2.73
CA ASP A 190 25.27 15.25 -1.34
C ASP A 190 23.81 15.70 -1.34
N ILE A 191 22.95 14.94 -0.68
CA ILE A 191 21.50 15.14 -0.68
C ILE A 191 21.10 15.88 0.60
N ASP A 192 20.54 17.07 0.43
CA ASP A 192 19.80 17.76 1.48
C ASP A 192 18.37 17.22 1.54
N GLU A 193 18.07 16.46 2.59
CA GLU A 193 16.76 15.84 2.79
C GLU A 193 15.64 16.89 2.85
N GLY A 194 15.89 18.07 3.47
CA GLY A 194 14.90 19.14 3.56
C GLY A 194 14.59 19.75 2.18
N ALA A 195 15.62 19.95 1.34
CA ALA A 195 15.44 20.43 -0.01
C ALA A 195 14.70 19.41 -0.89
N LEU A 196 14.97 18.11 -0.71
CA LEU A 196 14.26 17.03 -1.41
C LEU A 196 12.78 17.01 -1.05
N TRP A 197 12.45 17.10 0.24
CA TRP A 197 11.06 17.21 0.69
C TRP A 197 10.36 18.45 0.15
N ALA A 198 11.00 19.62 0.18
CA ALA A 198 10.44 20.84 -0.38
C ALA A 198 10.15 20.72 -1.89
N GLN A 199 11.00 20.02 -2.63
CA GLN A 199 10.77 19.75 -4.04
C GLN A 199 9.57 18.82 -4.25
N ILE A 200 9.45 17.73 -3.47
CA ILE A 200 8.31 16.82 -3.51
C ILE A 200 7.02 17.57 -3.22
N GLU A 201 6.98 18.38 -2.17
CA GLU A 201 5.80 19.16 -1.79
C GLU A 201 5.41 20.20 -2.85
N SER A 202 6.37 20.77 -3.59
CA SER A 202 6.09 21.73 -4.65
C SER A 202 5.36 21.15 -5.87
N ASN A 203 5.45 19.83 -6.07
CA ASN A 203 4.85 19.12 -7.20
C ASN A 203 3.72 18.17 -6.78
N GLN A 204 3.25 18.27 -5.54
CA GLN A 204 2.35 17.26 -4.97
C GLN A 204 1.04 17.12 -5.75
N ASP A 205 0.42 18.23 -6.18
CA ASP A 205 -0.85 18.18 -6.93
C ASP A 205 -0.68 17.48 -8.29
N GLU A 206 0.44 17.71 -8.97
CA GLU A 206 0.75 17.04 -10.24
C GLU A 206 0.99 15.54 -10.05
N VAL A 207 1.70 15.17 -8.99
CA VAL A 207 1.96 13.75 -8.65
C VAL A 207 0.68 13.04 -8.28
N ILE A 208 -0.22 13.66 -7.49
CA ILE A 208 -1.54 13.08 -7.17
C ILE A 208 -2.33 12.83 -8.45
N ALA A 209 -2.42 13.83 -9.33
CA ALA A 209 -3.15 13.67 -10.59
C ALA A 209 -2.57 12.58 -11.50
N ALA A 210 -1.24 12.45 -11.52
CA ALA A 210 -0.56 11.39 -12.27
C ALA A 210 -0.84 10.00 -11.66
N MET A 211 -0.82 9.88 -10.34
CA MET A 211 -1.15 8.63 -9.64
C MET A 211 -2.60 8.22 -9.86
N ASP A 212 -3.54 9.15 -9.79
CA ASP A 212 -4.96 8.88 -10.07
C ASP A 212 -5.13 8.35 -11.51
N ALA A 213 -4.50 9.00 -12.48
CA ALA A 213 -4.54 8.58 -13.87
C ALA A 213 -3.91 7.18 -14.06
N SER A 214 -2.76 6.95 -13.42
CA SER A 214 -2.08 5.65 -13.43
C SER A 214 -2.93 4.55 -12.78
N GLY A 215 -3.57 4.83 -11.65
CA GLY A 215 -4.48 3.88 -10.99
C GLY A 215 -5.68 3.53 -11.88
N ILE A 216 -6.27 4.52 -12.58
CA ILE A 216 -7.37 4.28 -13.51
C ILE A 216 -6.90 3.43 -14.71
N ALA A 217 -5.72 3.70 -15.26
CA ALA A 217 -5.16 2.91 -16.35
C ALA A 217 -4.82 1.48 -15.91
N GLY A 218 -4.19 1.32 -14.74
CA GLY A 218 -3.93 0.00 -14.15
C GLY A 218 -5.20 -0.81 -13.91
N ALA A 219 -6.25 -0.19 -13.38
CA ALA A 219 -7.55 -0.83 -13.21
C ALA A 219 -8.20 -1.21 -14.54
N ALA A 220 -8.09 -0.35 -15.57
CA ALA A 220 -8.60 -0.67 -16.90
C ALA A 220 -7.92 -1.90 -17.50
N TYR A 221 -6.61 -2.05 -17.32
CA TYR A 221 -5.86 -3.23 -17.72
C TYR A 221 -6.29 -4.46 -16.93
N THR A 222 -6.31 -4.36 -15.60
CA THR A 222 -6.59 -5.49 -14.71
C THR A 222 -7.99 -6.06 -14.91
N TYR A 223 -8.99 -5.17 -15.09
CA TYR A 223 -10.39 -5.58 -15.15
C TYR A 223 -10.97 -5.51 -16.59
N GLN A 224 -10.13 -5.54 -17.63
CA GLN A 224 -10.55 -5.43 -19.02
C GLN A 224 -11.59 -6.47 -19.44
N ASP A 225 -11.48 -7.69 -18.89
CA ASP A 225 -12.34 -8.84 -19.20
C ASP A 225 -13.63 -8.89 -18.35
N PHE A 226 -13.83 -7.94 -17.43
CA PHE A 226 -15.01 -7.87 -16.61
C PHE A 226 -16.08 -6.98 -17.24
N SER A 227 -17.33 -7.34 -17.04
CA SER A 227 -18.46 -6.52 -17.48
C SER A 227 -18.52 -5.22 -16.66
N PRO A 228 -19.12 -4.13 -17.21
CA PRO A 228 -19.37 -2.93 -16.41
C PRO A 228 -20.17 -3.18 -15.13
N GLU A 229 -21.04 -4.21 -15.13
CA GLU A 229 -21.81 -4.61 -13.96
C GLU A 229 -20.92 -5.28 -12.91
N ASP A 230 -20.03 -6.20 -13.29
CA ASP A 230 -19.06 -6.81 -12.36
C ASP A 230 -18.16 -5.75 -11.71
N VAL A 231 -17.66 -4.78 -12.50
CA VAL A 231 -16.83 -3.69 -12.00
C VAL A 231 -17.62 -2.78 -11.06
N LEU A 232 -18.89 -2.50 -11.34
CA LEU A 232 -19.73 -1.71 -10.44
C LEU A 232 -19.96 -2.42 -9.11
N ILE A 233 -20.27 -3.72 -9.12
CA ILE A 233 -20.44 -4.52 -7.89
C ILE A 233 -19.16 -4.48 -7.05
N TYR A 234 -18.01 -4.60 -7.69
CA TYR A 234 -16.72 -4.50 -6.99
C TYR A 234 -16.50 -3.10 -6.41
N THR A 235 -16.76 -2.06 -7.19
CA THR A 235 -16.65 -0.67 -6.72
C THR A 235 -17.50 -0.43 -5.46
N GLU A 236 -18.76 -0.88 -5.48
CA GLU A 236 -19.67 -0.75 -4.33
C GLU A 236 -19.20 -1.56 -3.12
N ALA A 237 -18.58 -2.72 -3.35
CA ALA A 237 -17.99 -3.50 -2.27
C ALA A 237 -16.78 -2.78 -1.62
N LEU A 238 -15.92 -2.14 -2.42
CA LEU A 238 -14.80 -1.34 -1.93
C LEU A 238 -15.24 -0.08 -1.17
N GLU A 239 -16.36 0.53 -1.56
CA GLU A 239 -16.95 1.68 -0.87
C GLU A 239 -17.61 1.33 0.47
N HIS A 240 -17.78 0.05 0.78
CA HIS A 240 -18.34 -0.35 2.07
C HIS A 240 -17.39 0.04 3.22
N PRO A 241 -17.88 0.68 4.31
CA PRO A 241 -17.03 1.18 5.38
C PRO A 241 -16.10 0.12 6.00
N ASP A 242 -16.58 -1.11 6.19
CA ASP A 242 -15.75 -2.20 6.73
C ASP A 242 -14.65 -2.59 5.73
N MET A 243 -14.93 -2.59 4.41
CA MET A 243 -13.93 -2.86 3.39
C MET A 243 -12.87 -1.75 3.29
N GLN A 244 -13.28 -0.50 3.40
CA GLN A 244 -12.34 0.64 3.46
C GLN A 244 -11.37 0.51 4.65
N LEU A 245 -11.85 0.06 5.82
CA LEU A 245 -11.00 -0.21 6.99
C LEU A 245 -10.03 -1.37 6.72
N VAL A 246 -10.47 -2.42 6.02
CA VAL A 246 -9.59 -3.52 5.57
C VAL A 246 -8.47 -2.97 4.68
N TYR A 247 -8.80 -2.17 3.67
CA TYR A 247 -7.80 -1.60 2.77
C TYR A 247 -6.84 -0.62 3.47
N GLN A 248 -7.34 0.22 4.38
CA GLN A 248 -6.46 1.09 5.18
C GLN A 248 -5.44 0.28 5.98
N LEU A 249 -5.88 -0.83 6.61
CA LEU A 249 -4.99 -1.70 7.35
C LEU A 249 -4.00 -2.42 6.42
N MET A 250 -4.48 -3.00 5.33
CA MET A 250 -3.62 -3.73 4.39
C MET A 250 -2.60 -2.83 3.71
N ASN A 251 -2.99 -1.61 3.32
CA ASN A 251 -2.07 -0.60 2.82
C ASN A 251 -1.00 -0.25 3.87
N ALA A 252 -1.40 -0.04 5.14
CA ALA A 252 -0.44 0.24 6.21
C ALA A 252 0.55 -0.91 6.41
N VAL A 253 0.09 -2.16 6.40
CA VAL A 253 0.95 -3.36 6.47
C VAL A 253 1.89 -3.44 5.28
N HIS A 254 1.37 -3.27 4.07
CA HIS A 254 2.15 -3.32 2.83
C HIS A 254 3.29 -2.27 2.84
N TYR A 255 2.98 -1.01 3.16
CA TYR A 255 3.99 0.04 3.23
C TYR A 255 4.97 -0.12 4.38
N GLN A 256 4.54 -0.68 5.53
CA GLN A 256 5.45 -0.99 6.62
C GLN A 256 6.46 -2.07 6.21
N VAL A 257 6.00 -3.18 5.64
CA VAL A 257 6.87 -4.27 5.15
C VAL A 257 7.82 -3.74 4.08
N MET A 258 7.30 -3.01 3.08
CA MET A 258 8.12 -2.42 2.03
C MET A 258 9.17 -1.46 2.60
N GLY A 259 8.79 -0.56 3.50
CA GLY A 259 9.68 0.41 4.13
C GLY A 259 10.84 -0.27 4.87
N ASP A 260 10.54 -1.30 5.67
CA ASP A 260 11.55 -2.05 6.43
C ASP A 260 12.53 -2.77 5.49
N ARG A 261 12.06 -3.34 4.37
CA ARG A 261 12.93 -3.98 3.37
C ARG A 261 13.83 -2.96 2.66
N PHE A 262 13.27 -1.81 2.26
CA PHE A 262 14.08 -0.75 1.64
C PHE A 262 15.09 -0.14 2.62
N GLU A 263 14.82 -0.10 3.94
CA GLU A 263 15.80 0.31 4.93
C GLU A 263 16.96 -0.69 5.03
N VAL A 264 16.66 -2.00 5.03
CA VAL A 264 17.69 -3.05 4.97
C VAL A 264 18.50 -2.95 3.68
N LEU A 265 17.83 -2.77 2.53
CA LEU A 265 18.47 -2.57 1.24
C LEU A 265 19.43 -1.37 1.29
N ALA A 266 18.96 -0.23 1.81
CA ALA A 266 19.74 1.00 1.96
C ALA A 266 21.02 0.80 2.76
N THR A 267 21.00 0.01 3.83
CA THR A 267 22.20 -0.28 4.65
C THR A 267 23.23 -1.09 3.88
N ARG A 268 22.83 -1.87 2.88
CA ARG A 268 23.70 -2.71 2.06
C ARG A 268 24.24 -2.01 0.81
N LEU A 269 23.73 -0.84 0.46
CA LEU A 269 24.15 -0.09 -0.74
C LEU A 269 25.64 0.25 -0.73
N GLY A 270 26.26 0.49 0.44
CA GLY A 270 27.67 0.82 0.56
C GLY A 270 28.63 -0.25 0.03
N GLY A 271 28.15 -1.47 -0.20
CA GLY A 271 28.91 -2.56 -0.84
C GLY A 271 28.80 -2.60 -2.37
N LEU A 272 27.89 -1.79 -2.94
CA LEU A 272 27.64 -1.76 -4.38
C LEU A 272 28.46 -0.65 -5.03
N GLN A 273 29.02 -0.95 -6.19
CA GLN A 273 29.56 0.05 -7.11
C GLN A 273 28.84 -0.10 -8.44
N PRO A 274 28.37 1.01 -9.02
CA PRO A 274 27.82 0.96 -10.39
C PRO A 274 28.85 0.34 -11.33
N SER A 275 28.42 -0.47 -12.29
CA SER A 275 29.28 -1.01 -13.32
C SER A 275 29.96 0.16 -14.04
N GLU A 276 31.29 0.21 -14.04
CA GLU A 276 32.00 1.15 -14.92
C GLU A 276 31.73 0.67 -16.33
N ASP A 277 31.17 1.52 -17.17
CA ASP A 277 31.04 1.27 -18.61
C ASP A 277 32.45 0.97 -19.18
N LEU A 278 32.64 -0.27 -19.64
CA LEU A 278 33.83 -0.73 -20.33
C LEU A 278 33.76 -0.35 -21.81
#